data_06c8ba848d6d80a68f01224efc4b29fe
#
_entry.id   06c8ba848d6d80a68f01224efc4b29fe
#
_cell.length_a   1.000
_cell.length_b   1.000
_cell.length_c   1.000
_cell.angle_alpha   90.00
_cell.angle_beta   90.00
_cell.angle_gamma   90.00
#
_symmetry.space_group_name_H-M   'P 1'
#
loop_
_entity.id
_entity.type
_entity.pdbx_description
1 polymer ?
#
loop_
_entity_poly.entity_id
_entity_poly.type
_entity_poly.pdbx_seq_one_letter_code
_entity_poly.pdbx_strand_id
1 'polypeptide(L)'
;IRRQRQMCIRDRIIMDPGKKKELEDNLLMVFVGGEHSANAILKSQSAAISDVRKFETQKEMVQLAYQLRFSLESNQLDDFGRILHEGWLMKKSLTSGISTGVVDEMYDRGIRAGALGGKLLGAGGAGFILFYCPKERQDAFRTRMNEMNEMSFHFDDFGSKIIYVGDKFSD
;
A
#
# COMPACT_ATOMS: atom_id res chain seq x y z
N ILE A 1 -6.46 -7.53 25.95
CA ILE A 1 -5.14 -7.87 25.34
C ILE A 1 -5.00 -7.28 23.93
N ARG A 2 -5.98 -7.41 23.02
CA ARG A 2 -5.91 -6.80 21.66
C ARG A 2 -5.89 -5.26 21.68
N ARG A 3 -6.67 -4.59 22.55
CA ARG A 3 -6.66 -3.13 22.69
C ARG A 3 -5.33 -2.61 23.25
N GLN A 4 -4.72 -3.33 24.20
CA GLN A 4 -3.39 -2.98 24.71
C GLN A 4 -2.30 -3.11 23.65
N ARG A 5 -2.34 -4.15 22.79
CA ARG A 5 -1.40 -4.27 21.66
C ARG A 5 -1.58 -3.14 20.62
N GLN A 6 -2.80 -2.67 20.37
CA GLN A 6 -3.03 -1.50 19.53
C GLN A 6 -2.48 -0.21 20.14
N MET A 7 -2.61 -0.02 21.46
CA MET A 7 -2.10 1.16 22.14
C MET A 7 -0.57 1.18 22.29
N CYS A 8 0.06 0.01 22.47
CA CYS A 8 1.50 -0.09 22.78
C CYS A 8 2.39 -0.32 21.56
N ILE A 9 1.85 -0.82 20.42
CA ILE A 9 2.64 -1.24 19.25
C ILE A 9 2.24 -0.49 17.97
N ARG A 10 1.04 0.09 17.93
CA ARG A 10 0.51 0.81 16.75
C ARG A 10 -0.10 2.11 17.20
N ASP A 11 0.65 3.19 17.06
CA ASP A 11 0.12 4.53 17.22
C ASP A 11 -0.92 4.82 16.15
N ARG A 12 -1.90 5.63 16.52
CA ARG A 12 -2.85 6.17 15.55
C ARG A 12 -2.23 7.39 14.87
N ILE A 13 -2.36 7.47 13.56
CA ILE A 13 -2.10 8.71 12.82
C ILE A 13 -3.33 9.58 13.00
N ILE A 14 -3.14 10.75 13.59
CA ILE A 14 -4.21 11.72 13.81
C ILE A 14 -4.19 12.69 12.62
N MET A 15 -5.27 12.71 11.86
CA MET A 15 -5.45 13.58 10.71
C MET A 15 -6.77 14.34 10.84
N ASP A 16 -6.84 15.49 10.19
CA ASP A 16 -8.12 16.16 9.96
C ASP A 16 -9.08 15.24 9.17
N PRO A 17 -10.35 15.10 9.59
CA PRO A 17 -11.30 14.22 8.91
C PRO A 17 -11.51 14.57 7.42
N GLY A 18 -11.50 15.86 7.06
CA GLY A 18 -11.57 16.31 5.67
C GLY A 18 -10.34 15.90 4.88
N LYS A 19 -9.14 16.00 5.48
CA LYS A 19 -7.89 15.53 4.86
C LYS A 19 -7.82 14.03 4.75
N LYS A 20 -8.37 13.29 5.69
CA LYS A 20 -8.51 11.84 5.57
C LYS A 20 -9.40 11.45 4.39
N LYS A 21 -10.52 12.16 4.21
CA LYS A 21 -11.41 11.94 3.07
C LYS A 21 -10.75 12.34 1.75
N GLU A 22 -10.03 13.45 1.70
CA GLU A 22 -9.25 13.88 0.54
C GLU A 22 -8.18 12.84 0.17
N LEU A 23 -7.49 12.27 1.17
CA LEU A 23 -6.55 11.17 0.93
C LEU A 23 -7.25 9.97 0.31
N GLU A 24 -8.39 9.53 0.87
CA GLU A 24 -9.17 8.42 0.33
C GLU A 24 -9.60 8.69 -1.12
N ASP A 25 -10.07 9.90 -1.41
CA ASP A 25 -10.51 10.31 -2.75
C ASP A 25 -9.37 10.35 -3.77
N ASN A 26 -8.12 10.55 -3.31
CA ASN A 26 -6.93 10.57 -4.16
C ASN A 26 -6.32 9.16 -4.38
N LEU A 27 -6.87 8.13 -3.76
CA LEU A 27 -6.37 6.77 -3.89
C LEU A 27 -7.20 5.97 -4.89
N LEU A 28 -6.51 5.28 -5.80
CA LEU A 28 -7.10 4.36 -6.77
C LEU A 28 -6.50 2.97 -6.59
N MET A 29 -7.34 1.96 -6.45
CA MET A 29 -6.91 0.58 -6.33
C MET A 29 -7.19 -0.18 -7.63
N VAL A 30 -6.14 -0.73 -8.24
CA VAL A 30 -6.21 -1.41 -9.54
C VAL A 30 -5.77 -2.85 -9.40
N PHE A 31 -6.61 -3.78 -9.84
CA PHE A 31 -6.27 -5.20 -9.86
C PHE A 31 -5.38 -5.52 -11.06
N VAL A 32 -4.25 -6.18 -10.79
CA VAL A 32 -3.26 -6.56 -11.82
C VAL A 32 -3.25 -8.06 -12.13
N GLY A 33 -4.14 -8.82 -11.50
CA GLY A 33 -4.23 -10.27 -11.70
C GLY A 33 -3.10 -11.06 -11.05
N GLY A 34 -3.04 -12.32 -11.43
CA GLY A 34 -2.01 -13.26 -10.99
C GLY A 34 -2.28 -13.92 -9.65
N GLU A 35 -1.69 -15.09 -9.48
CA GLU A 35 -1.64 -15.82 -8.21
C GLU A 35 -0.18 -16.06 -7.85
N HIS A 36 0.21 -15.72 -6.63
CA HIS A 36 1.55 -15.96 -6.12
C HIS A 36 1.52 -16.48 -4.68
N SER A 37 2.45 -17.38 -4.38
CA SER A 37 2.66 -17.83 -3.02
C SER A 37 3.34 -16.74 -2.19
N ALA A 38 2.56 -16.05 -1.36
CA ALA A 38 3.08 -15.07 -0.40
C ALA A 38 4.22 -15.66 0.46
N ASN A 39 4.11 -16.94 0.83
CA ASN A 39 5.12 -17.62 1.64
C ASN A 39 6.48 -17.73 0.93
N ALA A 40 6.50 -17.97 -0.40
CA ALA A 40 7.75 -18.06 -1.16
C ALA A 40 8.45 -16.69 -1.22
N ILE A 41 7.69 -15.63 -1.46
CA ILE A 41 8.23 -14.26 -1.50
C ILE A 41 8.73 -13.83 -0.12
N LEU A 42 7.98 -14.10 0.96
CA LEU A 42 8.38 -13.77 2.32
C LEU A 42 9.63 -14.54 2.77
N LYS A 43 9.77 -15.82 2.40
CA LYS A 43 11.00 -16.59 2.65
C LYS A 43 12.20 -15.97 1.93
N SER A 44 12.04 -15.58 0.68
CA SER A 44 13.10 -14.91 -0.09
C SER A 44 13.49 -13.56 0.51
N GLN A 45 12.51 -12.77 0.97
CA GLN A 45 12.78 -11.52 1.68
C GLN A 45 13.50 -11.75 3.01
N SER A 46 13.08 -12.76 3.79
CA SER A 46 13.70 -13.10 5.06
C SER A 46 15.17 -13.55 4.87
N ALA A 47 15.46 -14.35 3.85
CA ALA A 47 16.82 -14.74 3.50
C ALA A 47 17.70 -13.55 3.05
N ALA A 48 17.08 -12.55 2.45
CA ALA A 48 17.76 -11.33 2.00
C ALA A 48 18.24 -10.42 3.15
N ILE A 49 17.72 -10.56 4.36
CA ILE A 49 18.10 -9.74 5.53
C ILE A 49 19.59 -9.96 5.92
N SER A 50 20.17 -11.09 5.60
CA SER A 50 21.61 -11.35 5.83
C SER A 50 22.54 -10.56 4.90
N ASP A 51 22.03 -10.00 3.80
CA ASP A 51 22.75 -9.09 2.93
C ASP A 51 22.74 -7.67 3.52
N VAL A 52 23.95 -7.16 3.81
CA VAL A 52 24.12 -5.84 4.45
C VAL A 52 23.44 -4.72 3.65
N ARG A 53 23.54 -4.72 2.32
CA ARG A 53 22.92 -3.68 1.49
C ARG A 53 21.41 -3.71 1.57
N LYS A 54 20.82 -4.90 1.52
CA LYS A 54 19.37 -5.08 1.63
C LYS A 54 18.86 -4.73 3.02
N PHE A 55 19.66 -5.00 4.05
CA PHE A 55 19.35 -4.58 5.40
C PHE A 55 19.35 -3.05 5.55
N GLU A 56 20.32 -2.35 4.97
CA GLU A 56 20.34 -0.88 4.95
C GLU A 56 19.12 -0.33 4.17
N THR A 57 18.80 -0.89 3.01
CA THR A 57 17.59 -0.52 2.27
C THR A 57 16.30 -0.68 3.12
N GLN A 58 16.20 -1.72 3.93
CA GLN A 58 15.07 -1.89 4.84
C GLN A 58 15.03 -0.83 5.94
N LYS A 59 16.19 -0.41 6.46
CA LYS A 59 16.25 0.71 7.41
C LYS A 59 15.76 2.02 6.77
N GLU A 60 16.18 2.29 5.54
CA GLU A 60 15.72 3.45 4.78
C GLU A 60 14.20 3.41 4.57
N MET A 61 13.63 2.24 4.24
CA MET A 61 12.18 2.07 4.15
C MET A 61 11.46 2.35 5.48
N VAL A 62 12.06 2.04 6.62
CA VAL A 62 11.53 2.41 7.94
C VAL A 62 11.53 3.93 8.12
N GLN A 63 12.60 4.62 7.69
CA GLN A 63 12.65 6.08 7.73
C GLN A 63 11.57 6.71 6.83
N LEU A 64 11.33 6.16 5.64
CA LEU A 64 10.21 6.59 4.79
C LEU A 64 8.85 6.43 5.50
N ALA A 65 8.65 5.40 6.29
CA ALA A 65 7.41 5.21 7.04
C ALA A 65 7.22 6.32 8.09
N TYR A 66 8.29 6.77 8.77
CA TYR A 66 8.22 7.93 9.67
C TYR A 66 7.97 9.24 8.94
N GLN A 67 8.59 9.45 7.79
CA GLN A 67 8.32 10.62 6.94
C GLN A 67 6.86 10.64 6.48
N LEU A 68 6.33 9.48 6.06
CA LEU A 68 4.94 9.35 5.66
C LEU A 68 3.99 9.67 6.80
N ARG A 69 4.27 9.18 8.01
CA ARG A 69 3.52 9.56 9.22
C ARG A 69 3.50 11.07 9.40
N PHE A 70 4.68 11.70 9.37
CA PHE A 70 4.81 13.16 9.53
C PHE A 70 4.01 13.91 8.45
N SER A 71 4.09 13.51 7.19
CA SER A 71 3.34 14.11 6.09
C SER A 71 1.82 14.01 6.31
N LEU A 72 1.33 12.86 6.77
CA LEU A 72 -0.08 12.66 7.07
C LEU A 72 -0.54 13.52 8.25
N GLU A 73 0.22 13.56 9.35
CA GLU A 73 -0.07 14.39 10.53
C GLU A 73 0.00 15.89 10.20
N SER A 74 0.83 16.29 9.22
CA SER A 74 0.96 17.66 8.71
C SER A 74 0.01 17.98 7.55
N ASN A 75 -0.85 17.05 7.15
CA ASN A 75 -1.80 17.20 6.03
C ASN A 75 -1.14 17.49 4.67
N GLN A 76 0.09 17.03 4.43
CA GLN A 76 0.85 17.18 3.18
C GLN A 76 0.63 15.94 2.29
N LEU A 77 -0.53 15.87 1.64
CA LEU A 77 -0.98 14.66 0.94
C LEU A 77 -0.18 14.34 -0.33
N ASP A 78 0.35 15.33 -1.03
CA ASP A 78 1.16 15.10 -2.24
C ASP A 78 2.48 14.38 -1.93
N ASP A 79 3.04 14.60 -0.74
CA ASP A 79 4.20 13.86 -0.24
C ASP A 79 3.89 12.37 -0.07
N PHE A 80 2.64 12.03 0.25
CA PHE A 80 2.20 10.65 0.38
C PHE A 80 2.47 9.85 -0.90
N GLY A 81 2.06 10.37 -2.06
CA GLY A 81 2.29 9.73 -3.35
C GLY A 81 3.78 9.53 -3.64
N ARG A 82 4.58 10.58 -3.45
CA ARG A 82 6.03 10.54 -3.67
C ARG A 82 6.73 9.52 -2.76
N ILE A 83 6.39 9.51 -1.47
CA ILE A 83 6.97 8.55 -0.51
C ILE A 83 6.55 7.12 -0.84
N LEU A 84 5.30 6.89 -1.27
CA LEU A 84 4.88 5.56 -1.74
C LEU A 84 5.69 5.10 -2.95
N HIS A 85 5.97 5.99 -3.91
CA HIS A 85 6.79 5.69 -5.09
C HIS A 85 8.18 5.24 -4.68
N GLU A 86 8.85 6.03 -3.85
CA GLU A 86 10.19 5.75 -3.36
C GLU A 86 10.25 4.42 -2.60
N GLY A 87 9.32 4.22 -1.66
CA GLY A 87 9.21 2.97 -0.91
C GLY A 87 8.93 1.75 -1.79
N TRP A 88 8.17 1.92 -2.89
CA TRP A 88 7.95 0.85 -3.85
C TRP A 88 9.23 0.48 -4.63
N LEU A 89 9.99 1.48 -5.09
CA LEU A 89 11.27 1.24 -5.77
C LEU A 89 12.26 0.51 -4.86
N MET A 90 12.37 0.94 -3.59
CA MET A 90 13.20 0.25 -2.60
C MET A 90 12.72 -1.18 -2.36
N LYS A 91 11.41 -1.39 -2.21
CA LYS A 91 10.85 -2.73 -2.00
C LYS A 91 11.18 -3.66 -3.17
N LYS A 92 11.06 -3.19 -4.41
CA LYS A 92 11.41 -3.99 -5.59
C LYS A 92 12.88 -4.42 -5.61
N SER A 93 13.78 -3.61 -5.08
CA SER A 93 15.23 -3.92 -5.06
C SER A 93 15.62 -5.00 -4.06
N LEU A 94 14.76 -5.34 -3.08
CA LEU A 94 15.09 -6.30 -2.02
C LEU A 94 15.25 -7.72 -2.53
N THR A 95 14.40 -8.18 -3.42
CA THR A 95 14.46 -9.53 -3.99
C THR A 95 13.67 -9.63 -5.30
N SER A 96 14.10 -10.53 -6.18
CA SER A 96 13.34 -10.91 -7.38
C SER A 96 11.99 -11.55 -6.97
N GLY A 97 10.95 -11.31 -7.77
CA GLY A 97 9.61 -11.87 -7.53
C GLY A 97 8.69 -10.96 -6.71
N ILE A 98 9.19 -9.87 -6.10
CA ILE A 98 8.32 -8.83 -5.51
C ILE A 98 7.51 -8.13 -6.60
N SER A 99 8.12 -7.89 -7.77
CA SER A 99 7.44 -7.40 -8.96
C SER A 99 7.58 -8.38 -10.11
N THR A 100 6.62 -8.39 -11.00
CA THR A 100 6.61 -9.14 -12.27
C THR A 100 6.54 -8.16 -13.42
N GLY A 101 6.85 -8.60 -14.64
CA GLY A 101 6.75 -7.74 -15.83
C GLY A 101 5.37 -7.11 -15.97
N VAL A 102 4.30 -7.83 -15.67
CA VAL A 102 2.92 -7.30 -15.70
C VAL A 102 2.71 -6.20 -14.66
N VAL A 103 3.20 -6.42 -13.43
CA VAL A 103 3.11 -5.42 -12.35
C VAL A 103 3.92 -4.17 -12.70
N ASP A 104 5.14 -4.35 -13.21
CA ASP A 104 6.01 -3.22 -13.61
C ASP A 104 5.39 -2.41 -14.74
N GLU A 105 4.87 -3.06 -15.77
CA GLU A 105 4.21 -2.38 -16.90
C GLU A 105 2.97 -1.61 -16.43
N MET A 106 2.11 -2.23 -15.62
CA MET A 106 0.92 -1.58 -15.08
C MET A 106 1.28 -0.39 -14.18
N TYR A 107 2.30 -0.55 -13.35
CA TYR A 107 2.79 0.51 -12.49
C TYR A 107 3.31 1.70 -13.29
N ASP A 108 4.17 1.45 -14.28
CA ASP A 108 4.75 2.49 -15.13
C ASP A 108 3.69 3.21 -15.97
N ARG A 109 2.67 2.47 -16.44
CA ARG A 109 1.50 3.07 -17.10
C ARG A 109 0.76 4.02 -16.16
N GLY A 110 0.52 3.62 -14.90
CA GLY A 110 -0.14 4.45 -13.91
C GLY A 110 0.63 5.74 -13.59
N ILE A 111 1.94 5.67 -13.45
CA ILE A 111 2.79 6.86 -13.27
C ILE A 111 2.70 7.79 -14.49
N ARG A 112 2.85 7.26 -15.72
CA ARG A 112 2.69 8.05 -16.96
C ARG A 112 1.27 8.60 -17.14
N ALA A 113 0.27 7.94 -16.57
CA ALA A 113 -1.12 8.39 -16.61
C ALA A 113 -1.41 9.56 -15.65
N GLY A 114 -0.52 9.85 -14.68
CA GLY A 114 -0.64 11.02 -13.81
C GLY A 114 -0.64 10.70 -12.30
N ALA A 115 -0.47 9.44 -11.91
CA ALA A 115 -0.26 9.11 -10.51
C ALA A 115 1.08 9.66 -10.01
N LEU A 116 1.11 10.19 -8.78
CA LEU A 116 2.32 10.68 -8.12
C LEU A 116 3.13 9.55 -7.51
N GLY A 117 2.52 8.39 -7.32
CA GLY A 117 3.16 7.21 -6.78
C GLY A 117 2.16 6.10 -6.53
N GLY A 118 2.67 5.00 -5.99
CA GLY A 118 1.85 3.84 -5.67
C GLY A 118 2.69 2.69 -5.16
N LYS A 119 2.04 1.59 -4.86
CA LYS A 119 2.71 0.35 -4.43
C LYS A 119 1.82 -0.87 -4.71
N LEU A 120 2.45 -1.98 -4.98
CA LEU A 120 1.77 -3.27 -4.95
C LEU A 120 1.44 -3.64 -3.50
N LEU A 121 0.18 -3.98 -3.23
CA LEU A 121 -0.29 -4.40 -1.91
C LEU A 121 0.12 -5.85 -1.62
N GLY A 122 0.29 -6.16 -0.33
CA GLY A 122 0.64 -7.50 0.13
C GLY A 122 2.12 -7.86 -0.03
N ALA A 123 2.41 -9.16 -0.20
CA ALA A 123 3.76 -9.70 -0.23
C ALA A 123 4.52 -9.34 -1.52
N GLY A 124 3.83 -9.21 -2.62
CA GLY A 124 4.40 -8.96 -3.95
C GLY A 124 3.88 -9.96 -4.99
N GLY A 125 4.32 -9.78 -6.23
CA GLY A 125 4.12 -10.71 -7.35
C GLY A 125 2.79 -10.58 -8.08
N ALA A 126 1.68 -10.30 -7.38
CA ALA A 126 0.33 -10.21 -7.93
C ALA A 126 -0.61 -9.46 -6.99
N GLY A 127 -1.85 -9.24 -7.41
CA GLY A 127 -2.92 -8.67 -6.60
C GLY A 127 -3.30 -7.25 -7.00
N PHE A 128 -3.16 -6.28 -6.10
CA PHE A 128 -3.62 -4.92 -6.32
C PHE A 128 -2.47 -3.92 -6.24
N ILE A 129 -2.46 -2.95 -7.13
CA ILE A 129 -1.65 -1.74 -7.01
C ILE A 129 -2.54 -0.64 -6.43
N LEU A 130 -2.07 0.02 -5.37
CA LEU A 130 -2.64 1.25 -4.86
C LEU A 130 -1.86 2.41 -5.43
N PHE A 131 -2.53 3.27 -6.21
CA PHE A 131 -1.98 4.51 -6.73
C PHE A 131 -2.48 5.71 -5.93
N TYR A 132 -1.60 6.68 -5.71
CA TYR A 132 -2.00 8.02 -5.32
C TYR A 132 -2.06 8.89 -6.58
N CYS A 133 -3.27 9.28 -6.94
CA CYS A 133 -3.55 10.12 -8.11
C CYS A 133 -4.48 11.26 -7.68
N PRO A 134 -4.01 12.52 -7.69
CA PRO A 134 -4.84 13.66 -7.35
C PRO A 134 -6.16 13.66 -8.12
N LYS A 135 -7.25 14.00 -7.42
CA LYS A 135 -8.62 13.86 -7.94
C LYS A 135 -8.82 14.51 -9.30
N GLU A 136 -8.21 15.67 -9.51
CA GLU A 136 -8.27 16.42 -10.75
C GLU A 136 -7.57 15.73 -11.93
N ARG A 137 -6.73 14.72 -11.68
CA ARG A 137 -6.03 13.93 -12.70
C ARG A 137 -6.66 12.57 -12.96
N GLN A 138 -7.63 12.16 -12.14
CA GLN A 138 -8.17 10.80 -12.19
C GLN A 138 -8.91 10.46 -13.47
N ASP A 139 -9.62 11.41 -14.09
CA ASP A 139 -10.30 11.18 -15.37
C ASP A 139 -9.29 10.92 -16.49
N ALA A 140 -8.22 11.71 -16.53
CA ALA A 140 -7.12 11.49 -17.49
C ALA A 140 -6.38 10.18 -17.19
N PHE A 141 -6.23 9.83 -15.91
CA PHE A 141 -5.64 8.56 -15.48
C PHE A 141 -6.50 7.39 -15.98
N ARG A 142 -7.80 7.38 -15.72
CA ARG A 142 -8.72 6.32 -16.17
C ARG A 142 -8.72 6.17 -17.70
N THR A 143 -8.72 7.28 -18.42
CA THR A 143 -8.66 7.28 -19.89
C THR A 143 -7.38 6.62 -20.42
N ARG A 144 -6.22 6.91 -19.81
CA ARG A 144 -4.91 6.36 -20.22
C ARG A 144 -4.68 4.93 -19.74
N MET A 145 -5.30 4.57 -18.59
CA MET A 145 -5.26 3.24 -18.02
C MET A 145 -6.37 2.32 -18.54
N ASN A 146 -6.91 2.65 -19.71
CA ASN A 146 -7.99 1.91 -20.37
C ASN A 146 -7.93 0.40 -20.10
N GLU A 147 -9.09 -0.22 -19.83
CA GLU A 147 -9.26 -1.65 -19.50
C GLU A 147 -8.70 -2.08 -18.11
N MET A 148 -8.35 -1.13 -17.24
CA MET A 148 -7.98 -1.48 -15.87
C MET A 148 -9.19 -1.95 -15.05
N ASN A 149 -8.96 -2.92 -14.18
CA ASN A 149 -9.94 -3.35 -13.18
C ASN A 149 -9.78 -2.50 -11.91
N GLU A 150 -10.43 -1.32 -11.88
CA GLU A 150 -10.47 -0.46 -10.69
C GLU A 150 -11.43 -1.06 -9.65
N MET A 151 -11.00 -1.11 -8.40
CA MET A 151 -11.82 -1.57 -7.27
C MET A 151 -12.05 -0.42 -6.30
N SER A 152 -13.31 -0.15 -5.97
CA SER A 152 -13.66 0.82 -4.94
C SER A 152 -13.37 0.27 -3.54
N PHE A 153 -12.94 1.13 -2.63
CA PHE A 153 -12.73 0.81 -1.22
C PHE A 153 -12.95 2.05 -0.35
N HIS A 154 -13.06 1.82 0.96
CA HIS A 154 -13.16 2.88 1.96
C HIS A 154 -12.27 2.56 3.15
N PHE A 155 -11.79 3.60 3.82
CA PHE A 155 -11.08 3.44 5.07
C PHE A 155 -12.03 2.96 6.17
N ASP A 156 -11.62 1.95 6.93
CA ASP A 156 -12.33 1.49 8.13
C ASP A 156 -11.70 2.12 9.39
N ASP A 157 -12.52 2.82 10.18
CA ASP A 157 -12.09 3.49 11.40
C ASP A 157 -12.02 2.56 12.62
N PHE A 158 -12.67 1.41 12.53
CA PHE A 158 -12.89 0.55 13.69
C PHE A 158 -11.98 -0.68 13.73
N GLY A 159 -11.35 -1.03 12.62
CA GLY A 159 -10.53 -2.23 12.51
C GLY A 159 -11.36 -3.53 12.64
N SER A 160 -10.78 -4.56 13.25
CA SER A 160 -11.46 -5.86 13.38
C SER A 160 -12.65 -5.78 14.33
N LYS A 161 -13.85 -6.16 13.84
CA LYS A 161 -15.11 -6.24 14.59
C LYS A 161 -15.61 -7.67 14.61
N ILE A 162 -16.31 -8.05 15.69
CA ILE A 162 -17.13 -9.26 15.71
C ILE A 162 -18.42 -8.93 14.96
N ILE A 163 -18.60 -9.53 13.79
CA ILE A 163 -19.78 -9.33 12.94
C ILE A 163 -20.84 -10.41 13.11
N TYR A 164 -20.47 -11.53 13.74
CA TYR A 164 -21.36 -12.64 14.04
C TYR A 164 -20.89 -13.39 15.28
N VAL A 165 -21.82 -13.69 16.17
CA VAL A 165 -21.64 -14.63 17.30
C VAL A 165 -22.69 -15.70 17.10
N GLY A 166 -22.30 -16.90 16.67
CA GLY A 166 -23.19 -18.04 16.57
C GLY A 166 -23.62 -18.52 17.94
N ASP A 167 -24.87 -18.90 18.11
CA ASP A 167 -25.32 -19.62 19.29
C ASP A 167 -24.58 -20.96 19.36
N LYS A 168 -24.08 -21.32 20.54
CA LYS A 168 -23.59 -22.69 20.74
C LYS A 168 -24.77 -23.63 20.47
N PHE A 169 -24.62 -24.52 19.50
CA PHE A 169 -25.53 -25.64 19.41
C PHE A 169 -25.50 -26.34 20.75
N SER A 170 -26.60 -26.25 21.50
CA SER A 170 -26.85 -27.11 22.65
C SER A 170 -27.11 -28.51 22.07
N ASP A 171 -26.18 -29.43 22.34
CA ASP A 171 -26.38 -30.86 22.16
C ASP A 171 -27.50 -31.36 23.06
#